data_1731fa6b98566419feeaa63b6bc2ebe8
#
_entry.id   1731fa6b98566419feeaa63b6bc2ebe8
#
_cell.length_a   1.000
_cell.length_b   1.000
_cell.length_c   1.000
_cell.angle_alpha   90.00
_cell.angle_beta   90.00
_cell.angle_gamma   90.00
#
_symmetry.space_group_name_H-M   'P 1'
#
loop_
_entity.id
_entity.type
_entity.pdbx_description
1 polymer ?
#
loop_
_entity_poly.entity_id
_entity_poly.type
_entity_poly.pdbx_seq_one_letter_code
_entity_poly.pdbx_strand_id
1 'polypeptide(L)'
;MIQTIGLAIAFSPTAERMMAEAAHFGRQFRARLVLIHVGDHGPKEEELMQSLLTSRGISYESVTVRWDTGDAARAILKVCETEKVDLLIAGALKKEDLLHYYLGTIARRIMRRAQCSVLLLTKPSLQPDDFKNIVVDAEESPYVHASISLACRFAKKEKNTWLHVVRELKMYGLAMSASDQASEDEYENIRHGLVKDEVEKVEELLQDIPHENIKTNIKVVSGKSGFELVQFAKRKQADLLVVAAPRRRFKFLDRLFTHDLEYVFADLPCNLLIVHPRKEDPHG
;
A
#
# COMPACT_ATOMS: atom_id res chain seq x y z
N MET A 1 14.80 -5.28 1.57
CA MET A 1 15.04 -3.96 2.24
C MET A 1 14.73 -2.85 1.22
N ILE A 2 14.05 -1.74 1.58
CA ILE A 2 13.86 -0.60 0.67
C ILE A 2 15.19 0.15 0.57
N GLN A 3 15.80 0.18 -0.60
CA GLN A 3 17.06 0.88 -0.88
C GLN A 3 16.87 1.99 -1.91
N THR A 4 15.83 1.88 -2.75
CA THR A 4 15.54 2.86 -3.78
C THR A 4 14.06 3.21 -3.74
N ILE A 5 13.76 4.49 -3.57
CA ILE A 5 12.40 5.03 -3.63
C ILE A 5 12.25 5.83 -4.91
N GLY A 6 11.28 5.47 -5.73
CA GLY A 6 10.83 6.26 -6.87
C GLY A 6 9.70 7.19 -6.48
N LEU A 7 9.73 8.43 -6.91
CA LEU A 7 8.62 9.37 -6.82
C LEU A 7 8.11 9.69 -8.22
N ALA A 8 6.87 9.26 -8.53
CA ALA A 8 6.19 9.75 -9.72
C ALA A 8 5.66 11.17 -9.45
N ILE A 9 6.30 12.17 -10.07
CA ILE A 9 6.02 13.58 -9.80
C ILE A 9 5.53 14.30 -11.04
N ALA A 10 4.48 15.10 -10.87
CA ALA A 10 4.01 16.07 -11.84
C ALA A 10 4.10 17.48 -11.22
N PHE A 11 4.28 18.50 -12.05
CA PHE A 11 4.29 19.91 -11.60
C PHE A 11 2.85 20.38 -11.32
N SER A 12 2.28 19.86 -10.25
CA SER A 12 0.93 20.12 -9.78
C SER A 12 0.95 20.87 -8.44
N PRO A 13 -0.18 21.41 -7.97
CA PRO A 13 -0.25 22.05 -6.65
C PRO A 13 0.14 21.17 -5.46
N THR A 14 0.22 19.86 -5.65
CA THR A 14 0.65 18.91 -4.61
C THR A 14 2.12 18.48 -4.73
N ALA A 15 2.85 18.94 -5.77
CA ALA A 15 4.21 18.51 -6.06
C ALA A 15 5.16 18.67 -4.85
N GLU A 16 5.11 19.82 -4.19
CA GLU A 16 5.95 20.12 -3.04
C GLU A 16 5.67 19.20 -1.84
N ARG A 17 4.38 18.88 -1.61
CA ARG A 17 3.97 17.93 -0.56
C ARG A 17 4.43 16.52 -0.89
N MET A 18 4.28 16.10 -2.15
CA MET A 18 4.77 14.80 -2.63
C MET A 18 6.28 14.68 -2.47
N MET A 19 7.03 15.74 -2.75
CA MET A 19 8.48 15.79 -2.54
C MET A 19 8.82 15.68 -1.05
N ALA A 20 8.06 16.36 -0.17
CA ALA A 20 8.26 16.27 1.27
C ALA A 20 8.07 14.83 1.79
N GLU A 21 7.02 14.14 1.34
CA GLU A 21 6.77 12.74 1.68
C GLU A 21 7.89 11.81 1.19
N ALA A 22 8.31 11.96 -0.06
CA ALA A 22 9.41 11.16 -0.60
C ALA A 22 10.72 11.37 0.16
N ALA A 23 11.02 12.62 0.52
CA ALA A 23 12.19 12.96 1.33
C ALA A 23 12.10 12.37 2.75
N HIS A 24 10.91 12.37 3.36
CA HIS A 24 10.66 11.77 4.66
C HIS A 24 10.94 10.26 4.63
N PHE A 25 10.32 9.53 3.72
CA PHE A 25 10.53 8.09 3.57
C PHE A 25 11.95 7.76 3.12
N GLY A 26 12.57 8.62 2.27
CA GLY A 26 13.98 8.50 1.91
C GLY A 26 14.91 8.47 3.13
N ARG A 27 14.69 9.38 4.08
CA ARG A 27 15.43 9.42 5.37
C ARG A 27 15.07 8.23 6.26
N GLN A 28 13.78 7.90 6.43
CA GLN A 28 13.31 6.80 7.28
C GLN A 28 13.93 5.46 6.86
N PHE A 29 13.97 5.18 5.56
CA PHE A 29 14.51 3.93 5.03
C PHE A 29 15.99 3.99 4.67
N ARG A 30 16.64 5.18 4.75
CA ARG A 30 18.00 5.44 4.25
C ARG A 30 18.15 5.03 2.79
N ALA A 31 17.14 5.37 2.00
CA ALA A 31 17.03 5.00 0.60
C ALA A 31 17.43 6.16 -0.32
N ARG A 32 18.02 5.85 -1.47
CA ARG A 32 18.22 6.84 -2.53
C ARG A 32 16.89 7.20 -3.17
N LEU A 33 16.76 8.43 -3.65
CA LEU A 33 15.59 8.93 -4.32
C LEU A 33 15.78 8.97 -5.84
N VAL A 34 14.75 8.49 -6.56
CA VAL A 34 14.63 8.61 -8.01
C VAL A 34 13.35 9.38 -8.31
N LEU A 35 13.48 10.58 -8.86
CA LEU A 35 12.37 11.42 -9.26
C LEU A 35 12.01 11.10 -10.72
N ILE A 36 10.75 10.79 -10.98
CA ILE A 36 10.29 10.35 -12.29
C ILE A 36 9.24 11.33 -12.78
N HIS A 37 9.59 12.13 -13.78
CA HIS A 37 8.66 13.03 -14.45
C HIS A 37 8.36 12.52 -15.85
N VAL A 38 7.08 12.50 -16.22
CA VAL A 38 6.65 12.14 -17.58
C VAL A 38 5.87 13.31 -18.16
N GLY A 39 6.44 13.95 -19.14
CA GLY A 39 5.89 15.15 -19.78
C GLY A 39 6.95 15.90 -20.57
N ASP A 40 6.72 17.18 -20.79
CA ASP A 40 7.70 18.05 -21.44
C ASP A 40 8.95 18.18 -20.59
N HIS A 41 10.09 18.36 -21.25
CA HIS A 41 11.38 18.54 -20.62
C HIS A 41 12.12 19.71 -21.31
N GLY A 42 12.36 20.73 -20.54
CA GLY A 42 13.08 21.94 -20.98
C GLY A 42 13.61 22.72 -19.78
N PRO A 43 14.23 23.87 -20.02
CA PRO A 43 14.83 24.69 -18.96
C PRO A 43 13.85 25.07 -17.83
N LYS A 44 12.59 25.30 -18.17
CA LYS A 44 11.53 25.64 -17.22
C LYS A 44 11.22 24.47 -16.28
N GLU A 45 11.09 23.28 -16.82
CA GLU A 45 10.80 22.07 -16.05
C GLU A 45 11.99 21.68 -15.15
N GLU A 46 13.22 21.90 -15.62
CA GLU A 46 14.43 21.73 -14.81
C GLU A 46 14.49 22.73 -13.66
N GLU A 47 14.20 24.00 -13.89
CA GLU A 47 14.14 25.05 -12.87
C GLU A 47 13.07 24.71 -11.80
N LEU A 48 11.87 24.26 -12.22
CA LEU A 48 10.82 23.84 -11.31
C LEU A 48 11.26 22.64 -10.44
N MET A 49 11.91 21.64 -11.03
CA MET A 49 12.43 20.49 -10.30
C MET A 49 13.49 20.91 -9.28
N GLN A 50 14.41 21.77 -9.69
CA GLN A 50 15.44 22.29 -8.82
C GLN A 50 14.85 23.11 -7.67
N SER A 51 13.85 23.93 -7.93
CA SER A 51 13.11 24.68 -6.90
C SER A 51 12.45 23.76 -5.88
N LEU A 52 11.77 22.70 -6.34
CA LEU A 52 11.14 21.70 -5.47
C LEU A 52 12.17 21.00 -4.56
N LEU A 53 13.32 20.65 -5.07
CA LEU A 53 14.41 20.04 -4.29
C LEU A 53 14.98 21.02 -3.26
N THR A 54 15.29 22.23 -3.70
CA THR A 54 15.86 23.28 -2.85
C THR A 54 14.92 23.65 -1.70
N SER A 55 13.63 23.71 -1.94
CA SER A 55 12.61 23.97 -0.90
C SER A 55 12.62 22.93 0.23
N ARG A 56 13.22 21.77 0.01
CA ARG A 56 13.37 20.68 0.98
C ARG A 56 14.80 20.46 1.45
N GLY A 57 15.71 21.34 1.07
CA GLY A 57 17.14 21.20 1.42
C GLY A 57 17.79 19.98 0.77
N ILE A 58 17.28 19.50 -0.36
CA ILE A 58 17.81 18.35 -1.08
C ILE A 58 18.68 18.88 -2.22
N SER A 59 19.95 18.44 -2.27
CA SER A 59 20.81 18.73 -3.41
C SER A 59 20.36 17.96 -4.65
N TYR A 60 20.34 18.61 -5.79
CA TYR A 60 20.05 17.98 -7.09
C TYR A 60 20.99 16.80 -7.38
N GLU A 61 22.24 16.91 -6.97
CA GLU A 61 23.27 15.89 -7.15
C GLU A 61 23.05 14.64 -6.27
N SER A 62 22.27 14.78 -5.19
CA SER A 62 21.99 13.68 -4.26
C SER A 62 20.82 12.79 -4.69
N VAL A 63 20.12 13.15 -5.76
CA VAL A 63 18.97 12.42 -6.31
C VAL A 63 19.19 12.07 -7.77
N THR A 64 18.49 11.04 -8.23
CA THR A 64 18.45 10.72 -9.66
C THR A 64 17.17 11.28 -10.26
N VAL A 65 17.25 12.19 -11.23
CA VAL A 65 16.07 12.68 -11.95
C VAL A 65 15.97 11.95 -13.29
N ARG A 66 14.78 11.44 -13.59
CA ARG A 66 14.45 10.78 -14.86
C ARG A 66 13.30 11.50 -15.55
N TRP A 67 13.59 11.98 -16.75
CA TRP A 67 12.65 12.61 -17.64
C TRP A 67 12.26 11.57 -18.70
N ASP A 68 10.96 11.40 -18.94
CA ASP A 68 10.46 10.54 -20.00
C ASP A 68 9.20 11.19 -20.60
N THR A 69 8.78 10.73 -21.77
CA THR A 69 7.63 11.25 -22.50
C THR A 69 6.68 10.13 -22.90
N GLY A 70 5.48 10.50 -23.36
CA GLY A 70 4.49 9.56 -23.87
C GLY A 70 3.60 8.96 -22.78
N ASP A 71 3.39 7.64 -22.83
CA ASP A 71 2.48 6.96 -21.91
C ASP A 71 3.06 6.89 -20.48
N ALA A 72 2.46 7.67 -19.58
CA ALA A 72 2.98 7.86 -18.24
C ALA A 72 3.12 6.54 -17.44
N ALA A 73 2.17 5.62 -17.54
CA ALA A 73 2.26 4.36 -16.79
C ALA A 73 3.43 3.50 -17.30
N ARG A 74 3.64 3.44 -18.63
CA ARG A 74 4.73 2.69 -19.23
C ARG A 74 6.08 3.30 -18.90
N ALA A 75 6.20 4.62 -19.02
CA ALA A 75 7.43 5.36 -18.71
C ALA A 75 7.85 5.16 -17.25
N ILE A 76 6.93 5.38 -16.30
CA ILE A 76 7.19 5.18 -14.86
C ILE A 76 7.63 3.75 -14.58
N LEU A 77 6.94 2.74 -15.10
CA LEU A 77 7.28 1.33 -14.89
C LEU A 77 8.66 0.97 -15.46
N LYS A 78 9.01 1.49 -16.64
CA LYS A 78 10.33 1.32 -17.26
C LYS A 78 11.43 1.91 -16.37
N VAL A 79 11.23 3.12 -15.85
CA VAL A 79 12.19 3.73 -14.94
C VAL A 79 12.30 2.93 -13.64
N CYS A 80 11.19 2.47 -13.07
CA CYS A 80 11.22 1.63 -11.87
C CYS A 80 12.04 0.35 -12.07
N GLU A 81 11.95 -0.27 -13.22
CA GLU A 81 12.74 -1.47 -13.56
C GLU A 81 14.22 -1.13 -13.75
N THR A 82 14.54 -0.10 -14.54
CA THR A 82 15.92 0.33 -14.85
C THR A 82 16.66 0.78 -13.59
N GLU A 83 15.98 1.56 -12.73
CA GLU A 83 16.55 2.11 -11.49
C GLU A 83 16.45 1.14 -10.30
N LYS A 84 15.88 -0.04 -10.49
CA LYS A 84 15.63 -1.04 -9.44
C LYS A 84 14.90 -0.44 -8.25
N VAL A 85 13.82 0.30 -8.52
CA VAL A 85 12.99 0.92 -7.49
C VAL A 85 12.34 -0.18 -6.64
N ASP A 86 12.36 -0.01 -5.32
CA ASP A 86 11.75 -0.92 -4.35
C ASP A 86 10.37 -0.47 -3.91
N LEU A 87 10.23 0.85 -3.80
CA LEU A 87 9.00 1.51 -3.43
C LEU A 87 8.74 2.68 -4.39
N LEU A 88 7.66 2.62 -5.13
CA LEU A 88 7.17 3.74 -5.92
C LEU A 88 6.14 4.53 -5.11
N ILE A 89 6.36 5.83 -4.96
CA ILE A 89 5.40 6.77 -4.37
C ILE A 89 4.67 7.51 -5.47
N ALA A 90 3.33 7.57 -5.37
CA ALA A 90 2.49 8.31 -6.30
C ALA A 90 1.31 8.96 -5.56
N GLY A 91 0.75 10.03 -6.13
CA GLY A 91 -0.45 10.68 -5.60
C GLY A 91 -1.73 9.98 -6.06
N ALA A 92 -2.72 9.87 -5.18
CA ALA A 92 -4.08 9.51 -5.54
C ALA A 92 -4.83 10.71 -6.14
N LEU A 93 -5.84 10.44 -6.98
CA LEU A 93 -6.71 11.48 -7.51
C LEU A 93 -7.84 11.78 -6.52
N LYS A 94 -8.19 13.06 -6.40
CA LYS A 94 -9.36 13.53 -5.63
C LYS A 94 -10.53 13.72 -6.58
N LYS A 95 -11.73 13.28 -6.19
CA LYS A 95 -12.98 13.65 -6.89
C LYS A 95 -13.29 15.10 -6.61
N GLU A 96 -13.60 15.87 -7.64
CA GLU A 96 -13.79 17.34 -7.55
C GLU A 96 -14.90 17.72 -6.56
N ASP A 97 -15.97 16.94 -6.49
CA ASP A 97 -17.18 17.27 -5.69
C ASP A 97 -17.27 16.54 -4.34
N LEU A 98 -16.31 15.68 -4.00
CA LEU A 98 -16.38 14.83 -2.81
C LEU A 98 -15.03 14.77 -2.09
N LEU A 99 -15.05 14.57 -0.77
CA LEU A 99 -13.85 14.31 0.04
C LEU A 99 -13.31 12.87 -0.17
N HIS A 100 -13.57 12.29 -1.35
CA HIS A 100 -13.21 10.93 -1.69
C HIS A 100 -12.00 10.91 -2.64
N TYR A 101 -11.08 10.00 -2.36
CA TYR A 101 -9.93 9.71 -3.21
C TYR A 101 -10.17 8.41 -3.96
N TYR A 102 -9.63 8.32 -5.16
CA TYR A 102 -9.77 7.13 -5.99
C TYR A 102 -8.51 6.88 -6.82
N LEU A 103 -8.38 5.65 -7.29
CA LEU A 103 -7.33 5.26 -8.21
C LEU A 103 -7.66 5.69 -9.64
N GLY A 104 -6.87 6.61 -10.17
CA GLY A 104 -6.93 6.96 -11.59
C GLY A 104 -6.41 5.84 -12.50
N THR A 105 -6.67 5.96 -13.80
CA THR A 105 -6.30 4.95 -14.80
C THR A 105 -4.81 4.64 -14.83
N ILE A 106 -3.96 5.67 -14.72
CA ILE A 106 -2.50 5.52 -14.67
C ILE A 106 -2.07 4.71 -13.45
N ALA A 107 -2.56 5.08 -12.26
CA ALA A 107 -2.24 4.38 -11.02
C ALA A 107 -2.70 2.92 -11.05
N ARG A 108 -3.90 2.62 -11.56
CA ARG A 108 -4.39 1.23 -11.76
C ARG A 108 -3.49 0.42 -12.68
N ARG A 109 -3.01 1.00 -13.78
CA ARG A 109 -2.07 0.34 -14.70
C ARG A 109 -0.71 0.09 -14.04
N ILE A 110 -0.20 1.05 -13.30
CA ILE A 110 1.04 0.90 -12.53
C ILE A 110 0.90 -0.26 -11.53
N MET A 111 -0.14 -0.27 -10.71
CA MET A 111 -0.35 -1.31 -9.70
C MET A 111 -0.46 -2.72 -10.29
N ARG A 112 -1.11 -2.87 -11.46
CA ARG A 112 -1.22 -4.17 -12.14
C ARG A 112 0.12 -4.67 -12.68
N ARG A 113 1.05 -3.78 -13.02
CA ARG A 113 2.28 -4.11 -13.75
C ARG A 113 3.55 -3.93 -12.94
N ALA A 114 3.51 -3.17 -11.86
CA ALA A 114 4.68 -2.89 -11.04
C ALA A 114 5.35 -4.18 -10.55
N GLN A 115 6.67 -4.13 -10.46
CA GLN A 115 7.52 -5.18 -9.87
C GLN A 115 8.04 -4.75 -8.49
N CYS A 116 7.75 -3.52 -8.09
CA CYS A 116 8.05 -2.92 -6.79
C CYS A 116 6.76 -2.62 -6.03
N SER A 117 6.86 -2.45 -4.71
CA SER A 117 5.74 -1.99 -3.91
C SER A 117 5.32 -0.56 -4.31
N VAL A 118 4.03 -0.25 -4.18
CA VAL A 118 3.48 1.06 -4.59
C VAL A 118 2.73 1.69 -3.43
N LEU A 119 3.18 2.87 -3.00
CA LEU A 119 2.52 3.70 -1.99
C LEU A 119 1.77 4.84 -2.67
N LEU A 120 0.46 4.85 -2.48
CA LEU A 120 -0.42 5.94 -2.92
C LEU A 120 -0.75 6.85 -1.77
N LEU A 121 -0.43 8.12 -1.94
CA LEU A 121 -0.72 9.16 -0.96
C LEU A 121 -2.02 9.88 -1.33
N THR A 122 -2.98 9.90 -0.40
CA THR A 122 -4.25 10.59 -0.56
C THR A 122 -4.17 12.05 -0.12
N LYS A 123 -3.46 12.29 0.98
CA LYS A 123 -3.32 13.63 1.60
C LYS A 123 -1.85 13.92 1.92
N PRO A 124 -1.00 14.11 0.90
CA PRO A 124 0.40 14.42 1.15
C PRO A 124 0.56 15.72 1.94
N SER A 125 1.53 15.75 2.87
CA SER A 125 1.80 16.83 3.80
C SER A 125 3.13 17.54 3.50
N LEU A 126 3.23 18.82 3.85
CA LEU A 126 4.51 19.53 3.89
C LEU A 126 5.38 19.11 5.10
N GLN A 127 4.73 18.60 6.14
CA GLN A 127 5.35 18.07 7.34
C GLN A 127 4.86 16.63 7.54
N PRO A 128 5.41 15.67 6.77
CA PRO A 128 5.02 14.28 6.88
C PRO A 128 5.45 13.67 8.20
N ASP A 129 4.66 12.73 8.68
CA ASP A 129 4.93 11.94 9.88
C ASP A 129 4.77 10.44 9.55
N ASP A 130 5.33 9.58 10.38
CA ASP A 130 5.14 8.14 10.28
C ASP A 130 3.70 7.76 10.64
N PHE A 131 3.22 6.65 10.09
CA PHE A 131 1.85 6.21 10.30
C PHE A 131 1.63 5.66 11.72
N LYS A 132 0.49 6.03 12.33
CA LYS A 132 0.11 5.64 13.70
C LYS A 132 -0.97 4.56 13.74
N ASN A 133 -1.89 4.57 12.77
CA ASN A 133 -2.99 3.62 12.66
C ASN A 133 -2.89 2.90 11.31
N ILE A 134 -2.37 1.70 11.33
CA ILE A 134 -2.14 0.90 10.13
C ILE A 134 -3.11 -0.27 10.12
N VAL A 135 -3.81 -0.46 9.01
CA VAL A 135 -4.64 -1.63 8.76
C VAL A 135 -3.95 -2.48 7.69
N VAL A 136 -3.73 -3.74 7.99
CA VAL A 136 -3.12 -4.71 7.05
C VAL A 136 -4.15 -5.78 6.72
N ASP A 137 -4.39 -5.96 5.44
CA ASP A 137 -5.11 -7.13 4.94
C ASP A 137 -4.22 -8.38 5.08
N ALA A 138 -4.69 -9.33 5.89
CA ALA A 138 -4.02 -10.60 6.14
C ALA A 138 -4.68 -11.76 5.39
N GLU A 139 -5.31 -11.50 4.24
CA GLU A 139 -5.85 -12.58 3.40
C GLU A 139 -4.74 -13.58 3.02
N GLU A 140 -5.11 -14.86 2.87
CA GLU A 140 -4.16 -15.90 2.50
C GLU A 140 -3.47 -15.58 1.18
N SER A 141 -2.23 -15.16 1.31
CA SER A 141 -1.38 -14.78 0.20
C SER A 141 0.05 -15.20 0.56
N PRO A 142 0.84 -15.65 -0.41
CA PRO A 142 2.27 -15.88 -0.16
C PRO A 142 3.02 -14.61 0.23
N TYR A 143 2.36 -13.45 0.13
CA TYR A 143 2.93 -12.14 0.38
C TYR A 143 2.45 -11.51 1.69
N VAL A 144 1.60 -12.20 2.45
CA VAL A 144 1.02 -11.67 3.70
C VAL A 144 2.10 -11.33 4.72
N HIS A 145 3.10 -12.21 4.89
CA HIS A 145 4.23 -11.96 5.78
C HIS A 145 5.01 -10.69 5.37
N ALA A 146 5.31 -10.55 4.08
CA ALA A 146 5.98 -9.36 3.54
C ALA A 146 5.13 -8.09 3.74
N SER A 147 3.81 -8.20 3.60
CA SER A 147 2.88 -7.07 3.80
C SER A 147 2.86 -6.60 5.25
N ILE A 148 2.75 -7.51 6.20
CA ILE A 148 2.78 -7.17 7.64
C ILE A 148 4.17 -6.63 8.02
N SER A 149 5.25 -7.29 7.59
CA SER A 149 6.62 -6.84 7.86
C SER A 149 6.89 -5.44 7.32
N LEU A 150 6.42 -5.14 6.11
CA LEU A 150 6.57 -3.81 5.52
C LEU A 150 5.71 -2.77 6.25
N ALA A 151 4.48 -3.11 6.65
CA ALA A 151 3.61 -2.26 7.46
C ALA A 151 4.29 -1.84 8.77
N CYS A 152 4.91 -2.77 9.49
CA CYS A 152 5.66 -2.48 10.71
C CYS A 152 6.83 -1.51 10.47
N ARG A 153 7.41 -1.51 9.29
CA ARG A 153 8.51 -0.60 8.94
C ARG A 153 8.04 0.83 8.64
N PHE A 154 6.80 0.99 8.19
CA PHE A 154 6.15 2.30 8.02
C PHE A 154 5.57 2.86 9.32
N ALA A 155 5.39 2.02 10.32
CA ALA A 155 4.79 2.39 11.58
C ALA A 155 5.67 3.36 12.36
N LYS A 156 5.05 4.37 12.96
CA LYS A 156 5.68 5.25 13.91
C LYS A 156 6.05 4.46 15.17
N LYS A 157 7.33 4.39 15.50
CA LYS A 157 7.84 3.62 16.64
C LYS A 157 7.64 4.36 17.97
N GLU A 158 6.40 4.75 18.24
CA GLU A 158 5.97 5.40 19.47
C GLU A 158 4.88 4.59 20.19
N LYS A 159 4.70 4.81 21.49
CA LYS A 159 3.81 4.01 22.36
C LYS A 159 2.34 3.91 21.92
N ASN A 160 1.85 4.74 21.02
CA ASN A 160 0.44 4.77 20.60
C ASN A 160 0.22 4.36 19.13
N THR A 161 1.16 3.68 18.52
CA THR A 161 1.00 3.15 17.16
C THR A 161 0.25 1.82 17.21
N TRP A 162 -0.74 1.69 16.33
CA TRP A 162 -1.55 0.50 16.19
C TRP A 162 -1.35 -0.17 14.83
N LEU A 163 -1.18 -1.47 14.88
CA LEU A 163 -1.25 -2.36 13.73
C LEU A 163 -2.50 -3.22 13.86
N HIS A 164 -3.46 -3.00 13.00
CA HIS A 164 -4.67 -3.81 12.90
C HIS A 164 -4.49 -4.82 11.79
N VAL A 165 -4.29 -6.08 12.15
CA VAL A 165 -4.20 -7.19 11.20
C VAL A 165 -5.61 -7.73 10.99
N VAL A 166 -6.14 -7.55 9.78
CA VAL A 166 -7.54 -7.88 9.45
C VAL A 166 -7.56 -9.13 8.59
N ARG A 167 -8.33 -10.11 9.02
CA ARG A 167 -8.59 -11.36 8.31
C ARG A 167 -10.05 -11.41 7.88
N GLU A 168 -10.33 -11.70 6.63
CA GLU A 168 -11.69 -11.90 6.16
C GLU A 168 -12.10 -13.38 6.24
N LEU A 169 -13.18 -13.65 6.97
CA LEU A 169 -13.77 -14.98 7.05
C LEU A 169 -14.63 -15.24 5.81
N LYS A 170 -14.25 -16.23 5.00
CA LYS A 170 -15.03 -16.62 3.82
C LYS A 170 -16.25 -17.43 4.25
N MET A 171 -17.42 -16.81 4.22
CA MET A 171 -18.72 -17.39 4.64
C MET A 171 -19.13 -18.66 3.87
N TYR A 172 -18.52 -18.94 2.72
CA TYR A 172 -18.83 -20.15 1.95
C TYR A 172 -18.54 -21.44 2.73
N GLY A 173 -17.53 -21.44 3.61
CA GLY A 173 -17.27 -22.59 4.49
C GLY A 173 -18.36 -22.82 5.54
N LEU A 174 -18.96 -21.75 6.04
CA LEU A 174 -20.07 -21.80 7.02
C LEU A 174 -21.36 -22.39 6.40
N ALA A 175 -21.71 -21.99 5.21
CA ALA A 175 -22.90 -22.50 4.51
C ALA A 175 -22.78 -23.98 4.12
N MET A 176 -21.56 -24.48 3.91
CA MET A 176 -21.32 -25.89 3.59
C MET A 176 -21.15 -26.76 4.85
N SER A 177 -20.76 -26.19 5.99
CA SER A 177 -20.55 -26.91 7.25
C SER A 177 -21.83 -26.99 8.10
N ALA A 178 -22.77 -26.07 7.91
CA ALA A 178 -24.06 -26.10 8.56
C ALA A 178 -25.01 -26.96 7.72
N SER A 179 -25.45 -28.11 8.26
CA SER A 179 -26.58 -28.83 7.68
C SER A 179 -27.83 -27.93 7.76
N ASP A 180 -28.79 -28.09 6.84
CA ASP A 180 -30.07 -27.36 6.83
C ASP A 180 -30.87 -27.49 8.15
N GLN A 181 -30.40 -28.26 9.13
CA GLN A 181 -31.02 -28.56 10.42
C GLN A 181 -30.13 -28.13 11.63
N ALA A 182 -29.02 -27.41 11.42
CA ALA A 182 -28.17 -26.95 12.53
C ALA A 182 -28.92 -25.93 13.40
N SER A 183 -28.84 -26.11 14.73
CA SER A 183 -29.41 -25.13 15.68
C SER A 183 -28.57 -23.83 15.67
N GLU A 184 -29.18 -22.73 16.13
CA GLU A 184 -28.45 -21.44 16.27
C GLU A 184 -27.17 -21.60 17.11
N ASP A 185 -27.23 -22.38 18.19
CA ASP A 185 -26.07 -22.65 19.06
C ASP A 185 -24.95 -23.42 18.34
N GLU A 186 -25.29 -24.41 17.49
CA GLU A 186 -24.30 -25.10 16.67
C GLU A 186 -23.65 -24.18 15.65
N TYR A 187 -24.44 -23.30 15.04
CA TYR A 187 -23.93 -22.31 14.09
C TYR A 187 -22.97 -21.32 14.75
N GLU A 188 -23.30 -20.83 15.95
CA GLU A 188 -22.41 -19.95 16.74
C GLU A 188 -21.13 -20.66 17.14
N ASN A 189 -21.20 -21.92 17.58
CA ASN A 189 -20.03 -22.72 17.95
C ASN A 189 -19.08 -22.93 16.76
N ILE A 190 -19.61 -23.29 15.58
CA ILE A 190 -18.84 -23.44 14.35
C ILE A 190 -18.16 -22.10 13.99
N ARG A 191 -18.90 -21.02 14.05
CA ARG A 191 -18.37 -19.66 13.77
C ARG A 191 -17.26 -19.28 14.74
N HIS A 192 -17.43 -19.53 16.03
CA HIS A 192 -16.41 -19.28 17.03
C HIS A 192 -15.13 -20.10 16.79
N GLY A 193 -15.25 -21.37 16.43
CA GLY A 193 -14.12 -22.22 16.04
C GLY A 193 -13.37 -21.64 14.85
N LEU A 194 -14.08 -21.31 13.77
CA LEU A 194 -13.46 -20.73 12.57
C LEU A 194 -12.76 -19.39 12.84
N VAL A 195 -13.36 -18.52 13.67
CA VAL A 195 -12.73 -17.25 14.06
C VAL A 195 -11.44 -17.49 14.85
N LYS A 196 -11.47 -18.44 15.78
CA LYS A 196 -10.30 -18.82 16.58
C LYS A 196 -9.16 -19.33 15.71
N ASP A 197 -9.44 -20.24 14.78
CA ASP A 197 -8.46 -20.78 13.85
C ASP A 197 -7.79 -19.68 12.99
N GLU A 198 -8.58 -18.71 12.52
CA GLU A 198 -8.03 -17.59 11.75
C GLU A 198 -7.19 -16.63 12.60
N VAL A 199 -7.53 -16.44 13.89
CA VAL A 199 -6.71 -15.66 14.83
C VAL A 199 -5.37 -16.37 15.07
N GLU A 200 -5.38 -17.67 15.36
CA GLU A 200 -4.16 -18.46 15.59
C GLU A 200 -3.21 -18.40 14.39
N LYS A 201 -3.71 -18.53 13.16
CA LYS A 201 -2.90 -18.38 11.94
C LYS A 201 -2.23 -17.00 11.83
N VAL A 202 -2.92 -15.94 12.23
CA VAL A 202 -2.33 -14.58 12.21
C VAL A 202 -1.31 -14.42 13.33
N GLU A 203 -1.56 -14.99 14.51
CA GLU A 203 -0.59 -14.99 15.61
C GLU A 203 0.71 -15.70 15.23
N GLU A 204 0.63 -16.85 14.55
CA GLU A 204 1.78 -17.56 14.00
C GLU A 204 2.58 -16.67 13.03
N LEU A 205 1.90 -15.97 12.10
CA LEU A 205 2.55 -15.04 11.19
C LEU A 205 3.28 -13.89 11.89
N LEU A 206 2.74 -13.43 13.02
CA LEU A 206 3.32 -12.33 13.78
C LEU A 206 4.54 -12.73 14.61
N GLN A 207 4.70 -14.01 14.97
CA GLN A 207 5.82 -14.49 15.79
C GLN A 207 7.17 -14.17 15.15
N ASP A 208 7.27 -14.26 13.83
CA ASP A 208 8.50 -14.04 13.07
C ASP A 208 8.70 -12.60 12.61
N ILE A 209 7.76 -11.69 12.90
CA ILE A 209 7.82 -10.30 12.44
C ILE A 209 8.16 -9.37 13.62
N PRO A 210 9.29 -8.66 13.60
CA PRO A 210 9.62 -7.66 14.61
C PRO A 210 8.59 -6.52 14.61
N HIS A 211 7.87 -6.36 15.73
CA HIS A 211 6.85 -5.32 15.90
C HIS A 211 6.89 -4.67 17.29
N GLU A 212 8.09 -4.57 17.87
CA GLU A 212 8.32 -3.94 19.18
C GLU A 212 7.80 -2.50 19.17
N ASN A 213 7.15 -2.10 20.26
CA ASN A 213 6.52 -0.79 20.47
C ASN A 213 5.30 -0.49 19.57
N ILE A 214 4.80 -1.47 18.82
CA ILE A 214 3.57 -1.37 18.04
C ILE A 214 2.49 -2.19 18.74
N LYS A 215 1.35 -1.56 19.06
CA LYS A 215 0.19 -2.28 19.59
C LYS A 215 -0.48 -3.05 18.48
N THR A 216 -0.57 -4.36 18.61
CA THR A 216 -1.18 -5.22 17.60
C THR A 216 -2.60 -5.60 18.00
N ASN A 217 -3.51 -5.56 17.04
CA ASN A 217 -4.89 -6.03 17.18
C ASN A 217 -5.25 -6.90 15.98
N ILE A 218 -5.61 -8.15 16.25
CA ILE A 218 -6.10 -9.08 15.24
C ILE A 218 -7.62 -8.97 15.17
N LYS A 219 -8.16 -8.79 13.98
CA LYS A 219 -9.59 -8.67 13.76
C LYS A 219 -10.05 -9.58 12.63
N VAL A 220 -10.91 -10.54 12.95
CA VAL A 220 -11.62 -11.31 11.94
C VAL A 220 -12.92 -10.57 11.61
N VAL A 221 -13.15 -10.31 10.33
CA VAL A 221 -14.36 -9.68 9.80
C VAL A 221 -15.09 -10.66 8.88
N SER A 222 -16.40 -10.60 8.84
CA SER A 222 -17.22 -11.42 7.96
C SER A 222 -18.17 -10.53 7.19
N GLY A 223 -18.30 -10.76 5.88
CA GLY A 223 -19.17 -9.97 5.03
C GLY A 223 -18.69 -9.98 3.58
N LYS A 224 -19.00 -8.90 2.85
CA LYS A 224 -18.56 -8.73 1.48
C LYS A 224 -17.08 -8.34 1.47
N SER A 225 -16.27 -9.21 0.88
CA SER A 225 -14.82 -9.04 0.82
C SER A 225 -14.41 -7.68 0.24
N GLY A 226 -13.34 -7.09 0.79
CA GLY A 226 -12.85 -5.76 0.43
C GLY A 226 -13.70 -4.60 0.97
N PHE A 227 -15.03 -4.76 1.05
CA PHE A 227 -15.90 -3.72 1.61
C PHE A 227 -15.72 -3.61 3.12
N GLU A 228 -15.74 -4.74 3.84
CA GLU A 228 -15.57 -4.76 5.30
C GLU A 228 -14.18 -4.25 5.71
N LEU A 229 -13.15 -4.55 4.93
CA LEU A 229 -11.79 -4.03 5.13
C LEU A 229 -11.77 -2.49 5.04
N VAL A 230 -12.39 -1.91 4.00
CA VAL A 230 -12.50 -0.45 3.84
C VAL A 230 -13.28 0.19 4.98
N GLN A 231 -14.44 -0.41 5.36
CA GLN A 231 -15.24 0.10 6.47
C GLN A 231 -14.48 0.02 7.80
N PHE A 232 -13.71 -1.05 8.01
CA PHE A 232 -12.87 -1.19 9.20
C PHE A 232 -11.78 -0.12 9.23
N ALA A 233 -11.08 0.10 8.11
CA ALA A 233 -10.06 1.15 8.01
C ALA A 233 -10.66 2.55 8.29
N LYS A 234 -11.85 2.85 7.77
CA LYS A 234 -12.56 4.11 8.07
C LYS A 234 -12.91 4.23 9.56
N ARG A 235 -13.50 3.19 10.17
CA ARG A 235 -13.84 3.19 11.61
C ARG A 235 -12.63 3.39 12.51
N LYS A 236 -11.48 2.84 12.11
CA LYS A 236 -10.22 2.98 12.85
C LYS A 236 -9.47 4.27 12.53
N GLN A 237 -9.98 5.09 11.62
CA GLN A 237 -9.29 6.29 11.13
C GLN A 237 -7.86 5.95 10.71
N ALA A 238 -7.72 4.89 9.92
CA ALA A 238 -6.41 4.41 9.49
C ALA A 238 -5.66 5.47 8.68
N ASP A 239 -4.36 5.58 8.92
CA ASP A 239 -3.45 6.42 8.15
C ASP A 239 -2.96 5.69 6.90
N LEU A 240 -2.84 4.35 7.01
CA LEU A 240 -2.35 3.48 5.96
C LEU A 240 -3.17 2.18 5.91
N LEU A 241 -3.63 1.83 4.72
CA LEU A 241 -4.14 0.51 4.40
C LEU A 241 -3.09 -0.24 3.59
N VAL A 242 -2.73 -1.45 4.02
CA VAL A 242 -1.73 -2.31 3.38
C VAL A 242 -2.41 -3.54 2.83
N VAL A 243 -2.18 -3.81 1.55
CA VAL A 243 -2.70 -5.00 0.87
C VAL A 243 -1.61 -5.68 0.06
N ALA A 244 -1.67 -7.00 -0.03
CA ALA A 244 -0.76 -7.77 -0.86
C ALA A 244 -1.18 -7.67 -2.34
N ALA A 245 -0.22 -7.54 -3.23
CA ALA A 245 -0.49 -7.65 -4.66
C ALA A 245 -0.89 -9.09 -5.01
N PRO A 246 -1.88 -9.32 -5.87
CA PRO A 246 -2.24 -10.67 -6.30
C PRO A 246 -1.10 -11.32 -7.09
N ARG A 247 -1.03 -12.66 -7.02
CA ARG A 247 -0.04 -13.41 -7.81
C ARG A 247 -0.23 -13.15 -9.32
N ARG A 248 0.86 -13.02 -10.05
CA ARG A 248 0.81 -13.12 -11.51
C ARG A 248 0.56 -14.57 -11.90
N ARG A 249 -0.55 -14.85 -12.56
CA ARG A 249 -0.81 -16.20 -13.11
C ARG A 249 0.14 -16.55 -14.26
N PHE A 250 0.53 -15.53 -15.07
CA PHE A 250 1.48 -15.68 -16.18
C PHE A 250 2.39 -14.46 -16.27
N LYS A 251 3.65 -14.67 -16.70
CA LYS A 251 4.67 -13.60 -16.80
C LYS A 251 4.26 -12.42 -17.72
N PHE A 252 3.37 -12.67 -18.68
CA PHE A 252 2.97 -11.70 -19.71
C PHE A 252 1.59 -11.06 -19.47
N LEU A 253 0.83 -11.53 -18.48
CA LEU A 253 -0.49 -10.98 -18.17
C LEU A 253 -0.42 -9.99 -17.01
N ASP A 254 -1.26 -8.97 -17.10
CA ASP A 254 -1.49 -8.03 -15.99
C ASP A 254 -2.03 -8.80 -14.78
N ARG A 255 -1.69 -8.33 -13.57
CA ARG A 255 -2.32 -8.86 -12.36
C ARG A 255 -3.80 -8.55 -12.40
N LEU A 256 -4.62 -9.58 -12.24
CA LEU A 256 -6.04 -9.42 -12.04
C LEU A 256 -6.25 -9.20 -10.53
N PHE A 257 -6.60 -8.00 -10.17
CA PHE A 257 -7.10 -7.74 -8.84
C PHE A 257 -8.46 -8.40 -8.68
N THR A 258 -8.69 -9.00 -7.52
CA THR A 258 -10.00 -9.57 -7.20
C THR A 258 -11.04 -8.46 -7.17
N HIS A 259 -12.30 -8.81 -7.37
CA HIS A 259 -13.41 -7.86 -7.30
C HIS A 259 -13.42 -7.08 -5.97
N ASP A 260 -12.90 -7.69 -4.94
CA ASP A 260 -12.78 -7.17 -3.58
C ASP A 260 -11.87 -5.94 -3.49
N LEU A 261 -10.71 -5.97 -4.15
CA LEU A 261 -9.79 -4.84 -4.19
C LEU A 261 -10.30 -3.67 -5.05
N GLU A 262 -11.21 -3.92 -6.00
CA GLU A 262 -11.84 -2.84 -6.77
C GLU A 262 -12.68 -1.91 -5.88
N TYR A 263 -13.25 -2.41 -4.76
CA TYR A 263 -13.91 -1.55 -3.77
C TYR A 263 -12.91 -0.61 -3.09
N VAL A 264 -11.73 -1.14 -2.70
CA VAL A 264 -10.65 -0.33 -2.12
C VAL A 264 -10.22 0.76 -3.10
N PHE A 265 -10.10 0.43 -4.39
CA PHE A 265 -9.63 1.36 -5.42
C PHE A 265 -10.65 2.44 -5.80
N ALA A 266 -11.94 2.13 -5.64
CA ALA A 266 -13.02 3.06 -5.95
C ALA A 266 -13.20 4.15 -4.88
N ASP A 267 -12.84 3.84 -3.62
CA ASP A 267 -13.03 4.73 -2.47
C ASP A 267 -11.91 4.48 -1.43
N LEU A 268 -10.77 5.12 -1.65
CA LEU A 268 -9.61 5.00 -0.77
C LEU A 268 -9.92 5.59 0.62
N PRO A 269 -9.90 4.79 1.69
CA PRO A 269 -10.17 5.29 3.04
C PRO A 269 -9.03 6.17 3.59
N CYS A 270 -7.81 5.89 3.17
CA CYS A 270 -6.57 6.53 3.60
C CYS A 270 -5.46 6.29 2.55
N ASN A 271 -4.20 6.52 2.89
CA ASN A 271 -3.08 6.09 2.06
C ASN A 271 -3.12 4.57 1.83
N LEU A 272 -2.68 4.13 0.65
CA LEU A 272 -2.72 2.72 0.26
C LEU A 272 -1.33 2.24 -0.12
N LEU A 273 -0.87 1.16 0.52
CA LEU A 273 0.36 0.46 0.16
C LEU A 273 0.00 -0.90 -0.46
N ILE A 274 0.35 -1.09 -1.72
CA ILE A 274 0.30 -2.41 -2.35
C ILE A 274 1.68 -3.02 -2.32
N VAL A 275 1.79 -4.15 -1.64
CA VAL A 275 3.07 -4.83 -1.44
C VAL A 275 3.29 -5.84 -2.56
N HIS A 276 4.36 -5.61 -3.32
CA HIS A 276 4.86 -6.54 -4.31
C HIS A 276 6.14 -7.18 -3.77
N PRO A 277 6.18 -8.49 -3.55
CA PRO A 277 7.40 -9.14 -3.09
C PRO A 277 8.46 -9.11 -4.17
N ARG A 278 9.70 -9.02 -3.76
CA ARG A 278 10.85 -9.20 -4.64
C ARG A 278 11.01 -10.67 -5.02
N LYS A 279 11.63 -10.92 -6.18
CA LYS A 279 11.97 -12.27 -6.64
C LYS A 279 12.91 -13.05 -5.72
N GLU A 280 13.47 -12.39 -4.71
CA GLU A 280 14.47 -12.94 -3.77
C GLU A 280 13.91 -13.22 -2.37
N ASP A 281 12.62 -12.99 -2.13
CA ASP A 281 12.01 -13.36 -0.85
C ASP A 281 11.85 -14.89 -0.79
N PRO A 282 12.50 -15.59 0.16
CA PRO A 282 12.48 -17.05 0.25
C PRO A 282 11.09 -17.62 0.57
N HIS A 283 10.12 -16.77 0.89
CA HIS A 283 8.71 -17.11 1.15
C HIS A 283 7.76 -16.63 0.03
N GLY A 284 8.30 -16.26 -1.14
CA GLY A 284 7.57 -15.74 -2.31
C GLY A 284 7.38 -16.78 -3.43
#